data_6f3325c845ae104512d6eaa856c285c4
#
_entry.id   6f3325c845ae104512d6eaa856c285c4
#
_cell.length_a   1.000
_cell.length_b   1.000
_cell.length_c   1.000
_cell.angle_alpha   90.00
_cell.angle_beta   90.00
_cell.angle_gamma   90.00
#
_symmetry.space_group_name_H-M   'P 1'
#
loop_
_entity.id
_entity.type
_entity.pdbx_description
1 polymer ?
#
loop_
_entity_poly.entity_id
_entity_poly.type
_entity_poly.pdbx_seq_one_letter_code
_entity_poly.pdbx_strand_id
1 'polypeptide(L)'
;MELDQLYKKLGVPFEERLKQYEAREALIRERDDAMLEWVTLYNLNGEPQKAYDLIMSHSFRPWEGAEGRISGQYKIALMTLAREAMQQNDYERAEQLLNQALQYPENLGEGRLEGTKDNDIYYELGVVQEHLNRQDEARKYFELAQIGDNEPAGAMYYYDQPADMILYQALASKKLNQMKQYHTCLNKLQDYGERHLYDQVEDDFF
;
A
#
# COMPACT_ATOMS: atom_id res chain seq x y z
N MET A 1 -4.71 -22.90 -2.92
CA MET A 1 -3.42 -22.20 -3.20
C MET A 1 -2.79 -22.66 -4.51
N GLU A 2 -2.37 -23.93 -4.68
CA GLU A 2 -1.67 -24.40 -5.90
C GLU A 2 -2.43 -24.11 -7.20
N LEU A 3 -3.75 -24.35 -7.23
CA LEU A 3 -4.59 -24.04 -8.38
C LEU A 3 -4.58 -22.53 -8.70
N ASP A 4 -4.61 -21.67 -7.69
CA ASP A 4 -4.58 -20.23 -7.90
C ASP A 4 -3.21 -19.75 -8.39
N GLN A 5 -2.10 -20.33 -7.91
CA GLN A 5 -0.78 -20.06 -8.46
C GLN A 5 -0.69 -20.45 -9.94
N LEU A 6 -1.31 -21.57 -10.32
CA LEU A 6 -1.41 -21.95 -11.72
C LEU A 6 -2.24 -20.93 -12.53
N TYR A 7 -3.36 -20.46 -11.99
CA TYR A 7 -4.17 -19.41 -12.63
C TYR A 7 -3.39 -18.11 -12.82
N LYS A 8 -2.57 -17.68 -11.83
CA LYS A 8 -1.66 -16.54 -11.98
C LYS A 8 -0.71 -16.72 -13.15
N LYS A 9 -0.02 -17.88 -13.23
CA LYS A 9 0.91 -18.21 -14.33
C LYS A 9 0.24 -18.26 -15.70
N LEU A 10 -1.02 -18.67 -15.76
CA LEU A 10 -1.81 -18.72 -17.00
C LEU A 10 -2.47 -17.38 -17.36
N GLY A 11 -2.30 -16.33 -16.56
CA GLY A 11 -2.89 -15.02 -16.81
C GLY A 11 -4.42 -15.01 -16.70
N VAL A 12 -5.00 -15.90 -15.88
CA VAL A 12 -6.45 -15.91 -15.65
C VAL A 12 -6.89 -14.58 -15.03
N PRO A 13 -7.93 -13.90 -15.57
CA PRO A 13 -8.40 -12.62 -15.07
C PRO A 13 -8.74 -12.64 -13.57
N PHE A 14 -8.51 -11.51 -12.89
CA PHE A 14 -8.75 -11.40 -11.44
C PHE A 14 -10.18 -11.70 -11.06
N GLU A 15 -11.16 -11.28 -11.86
CA GLU A 15 -12.59 -11.54 -11.65
C GLU A 15 -12.94 -13.04 -11.67
N GLU A 16 -12.28 -13.81 -12.52
CA GLU A 16 -12.50 -15.25 -12.59
C GLU A 16 -11.86 -15.97 -11.40
N ARG A 17 -10.68 -15.53 -11.01
CA ARG A 17 -10.00 -16.04 -9.81
C ARG A 17 -10.82 -15.71 -8.55
N LEU A 18 -11.33 -14.48 -8.43
CA LEU A 18 -12.15 -14.04 -7.30
C LEU A 18 -13.40 -14.92 -7.14
N LYS A 19 -14.13 -15.23 -8.22
CA LYS A 19 -15.28 -16.14 -8.18
C LYS A 19 -14.96 -17.51 -7.59
N GLN A 20 -13.73 -18.02 -7.81
CA GLN A 20 -13.31 -19.30 -7.23
C GLN A 20 -13.13 -19.23 -5.73
N TYR A 21 -12.67 -18.09 -5.20
CA TYR A 21 -12.55 -17.85 -3.77
C TYR A 21 -13.91 -17.68 -3.12
N GLU A 22 -14.77 -16.84 -3.68
CA GLU A 22 -16.14 -16.62 -3.19
C GLU A 22 -16.97 -17.92 -3.15
N ALA A 23 -16.84 -18.77 -4.18
CA ALA A 23 -17.53 -20.06 -4.24
C ALA A 23 -17.06 -21.09 -3.19
N ARG A 24 -15.91 -20.84 -2.53
CA ARG A 24 -15.28 -21.76 -1.56
C ARG A 24 -14.96 -21.09 -0.22
N GLU A 25 -15.70 -20.06 0.13
CA GLU A 25 -15.45 -19.22 1.31
C GLU A 25 -15.12 -20.02 2.58
N ALA A 26 -15.93 -21.03 2.92
CA ALA A 26 -15.73 -21.82 4.12
C ALA A 26 -14.34 -22.50 4.17
N LEU A 27 -13.85 -23.01 3.04
CA LEU A 27 -12.54 -23.63 2.93
C LEU A 27 -11.41 -22.58 2.97
N ILE A 28 -11.61 -21.43 2.32
CA ILE A 28 -10.62 -20.36 2.24
C ILE A 28 -10.36 -19.78 3.63
N ARG A 29 -11.38 -19.60 4.45
CA ARG A 29 -11.29 -19.07 5.81
C ARG A 29 -10.49 -19.93 6.80
N GLU A 30 -10.21 -21.19 6.44
CA GLU A 30 -9.37 -22.08 7.25
C GLU A 30 -7.85 -21.80 7.12
N ARG A 31 -7.46 -20.96 6.12
CA ARG A 31 -6.06 -20.75 5.75
C ARG A 31 -5.74 -19.26 5.54
N ASP A 32 -4.82 -18.74 6.33
CA ASP A 32 -4.43 -17.33 6.29
C ASP A 32 -3.79 -16.91 4.96
N ASP A 33 -3.00 -17.80 4.32
CA ASP A 33 -2.41 -17.55 3.01
C ASP A 33 -3.48 -17.44 1.90
N ALA A 34 -4.54 -18.26 1.98
CA ALA A 34 -5.65 -18.16 1.04
C ALA A 34 -6.52 -16.93 1.32
N MET A 35 -6.71 -16.56 2.59
CA MET A 35 -7.40 -15.33 2.98
C MET A 35 -6.65 -14.09 2.47
N LEU A 36 -5.32 -14.05 2.58
CA LEU A 36 -4.50 -12.97 2.03
C LEU A 36 -4.68 -12.82 0.52
N GLU A 37 -4.67 -13.93 -0.22
CA GLU A 37 -4.92 -13.89 -1.67
C GLU A 37 -6.32 -13.40 -2.02
N TRP A 38 -7.33 -13.80 -1.26
CA TRP A 38 -8.70 -13.33 -1.46
C TRP A 38 -8.83 -11.82 -1.23
N VAL A 39 -8.24 -11.30 -0.16
CA VAL A 39 -8.13 -9.86 0.11
C VAL A 39 -7.43 -9.14 -1.05
N THR A 40 -6.30 -9.69 -1.50
CA THR A 40 -5.53 -9.15 -2.63
C THR A 40 -6.39 -9.06 -3.90
N LEU A 41 -7.17 -10.10 -4.19
CA LEU A 41 -8.07 -10.11 -5.35
C LEU A 41 -9.17 -9.04 -5.26
N TYR A 42 -9.74 -8.80 -4.07
CA TYR A 42 -10.70 -7.69 -3.91
C TYR A 42 -10.05 -6.34 -4.18
N ASN A 43 -8.86 -6.08 -3.64
CA ASN A 43 -8.13 -4.84 -3.92
C ASN A 43 -7.81 -4.67 -5.41
N LEU A 44 -7.33 -5.72 -6.08
CA LEU A 44 -7.03 -5.70 -7.52
C LEU A 44 -8.28 -5.52 -8.40
N ASN A 45 -9.44 -5.97 -7.94
CA ASN A 45 -10.71 -5.78 -8.64
C ASN A 45 -11.38 -4.42 -8.35
N GLY A 46 -10.74 -3.54 -7.58
CA GLY A 46 -11.32 -2.25 -7.22
C GLY A 46 -12.50 -2.36 -6.25
N GLU A 47 -12.48 -3.36 -5.38
CA GLU A 47 -13.49 -3.58 -4.33
C GLU A 47 -12.87 -3.38 -2.92
N PRO A 48 -12.30 -2.18 -2.62
CA PRO A 48 -11.52 -1.96 -1.40
C PRO A 48 -12.34 -2.12 -0.12
N GLN A 49 -13.65 -1.82 -0.16
CA GLN A 49 -14.51 -2.01 1.00
C GLN A 49 -14.65 -3.50 1.35
N LYS A 50 -14.82 -4.37 0.35
CA LYS A 50 -14.87 -5.82 0.59
C LYS A 50 -13.54 -6.36 1.09
N ALA A 51 -12.42 -5.87 0.56
CA ALA A 51 -11.09 -6.20 1.06
C ALA A 51 -10.95 -5.85 2.54
N TYR A 52 -11.31 -4.62 2.91
CA TYR A 52 -11.29 -4.14 4.28
C TYR A 52 -12.19 -4.98 5.20
N ASP A 53 -13.46 -5.21 4.81
CA ASP A 53 -14.41 -5.97 5.62
C ASP A 53 -13.95 -7.42 5.81
N LEU A 54 -13.35 -8.02 4.79
CA LEU A 54 -12.80 -9.38 4.86
C LEU A 54 -11.62 -9.44 5.83
N ILE A 55 -10.70 -8.46 5.79
CA ILE A 55 -9.59 -8.35 6.74
C ILE A 55 -10.13 -8.24 8.17
N MET A 56 -11.07 -7.32 8.40
CA MET A 56 -11.59 -7.08 9.75
C MET A 56 -12.44 -8.23 10.31
N SER A 57 -12.94 -9.13 9.45
CA SER A 57 -13.69 -10.32 9.85
C SER A 57 -12.83 -11.52 10.22
N HIS A 58 -11.50 -11.44 10.08
CA HIS A 58 -10.57 -12.55 10.27
C HIS A 58 -9.44 -12.16 11.23
N SER A 59 -8.91 -13.14 11.97
CA SER A 59 -7.73 -12.97 12.83
C SER A 59 -6.58 -13.73 12.19
N PHE A 60 -5.65 -13.01 11.61
CA PHE A 60 -4.48 -13.58 10.96
C PHE A 60 -3.44 -14.02 11.99
N ARG A 61 -2.72 -15.08 11.66
CA ARG A 61 -1.57 -15.56 12.43
C ARG A 61 -0.31 -15.30 11.62
N PRO A 62 0.75 -14.77 12.23
CA PRO A 62 2.02 -14.58 11.55
C PRO A 62 2.55 -15.91 11.01
N TRP A 63 3.04 -15.92 9.77
CA TRP A 63 3.77 -17.07 9.23
C TRP A 63 4.99 -16.57 8.44
N GLU A 64 6.03 -17.38 8.40
CA GLU A 64 7.27 -17.05 7.70
C GLU A 64 7.02 -16.72 6.23
N GLY A 65 7.57 -15.59 5.77
CA GLY A 65 7.42 -15.10 4.40
C GLY A 65 6.12 -14.34 4.11
N ALA A 66 5.33 -14.02 5.14
CA ALA A 66 4.10 -13.22 4.99
C ALA A 66 4.17 -11.88 5.71
N GLU A 67 5.30 -11.57 6.32
CA GLU A 67 5.50 -10.33 7.06
C GLU A 67 5.23 -9.11 6.18
N GLY A 68 4.41 -8.20 6.66
CA GLY A 68 4.02 -6.98 5.95
C GLY A 68 3.00 -7.18 4.83
N ARG A 69 2.65 -8.42 4.46
CA ARG A 69 1.74 -8.66 3.33
C ARG A 69 0.30 -8.33 3.66
N ILE A 70 -0.20 -8.74 4.83
CA ILE A 70 -1.58 -8.43 5.22
C ILE A 70 -1.74 -6.96 5.61
N SER A 71 -0.79 -6.38 6.33
CA SER A 71 -0.80 -4.95 6.64
C SER A 71 -0.66 -4.09 5.38
N GLY A 72 0.09 -4.55 4.38
CA GLY A 72 0.15 -3.92 3.07
C GLY A 72 -1.22 -3.89 2.37
N GLN A 73 -1.94 -5.02 2.35
CA GLN A 73 -3.29 -5.08 1.76
C GLN A 73 -4.30 -4.24 2.54
N TYR A 74 -4.18 -4.17 3.86
CA TYR A 74 -4.98 -3.31 4.72
C TYR A 74 -4.76 -1.82 4.38
N LYS A 75 -3.51 -1.39 4.24
CA LYS A 75 -3.19 -0.02 3.82
C LYS A 75 -3.72 0.30 2.42
N ILE A 76 -3.55 -0.60 1.46
CA ILE A 76 -4.06 -0.44 0.09
C ILE A 76 -5.58 -0.22 0.11
N ALA A 77 -6.33 -1.04 0.84
CA ALA A 77 -7.78 -0.90 0.95
C ALA A 77 -8.19 0.47 1.52
N LEU A 78 -7.60 0.87 2.64
CA LEU A 78 -7.92 2.14 3.31
C LEU A 78 -7.50 3.37 2.48
N MET A 79 -6.34 3.34 1.84
CA MET A 79 -5.91 4.43 0.97
C MET A 79 -6.79 4.56 -0.27
N THR A 80 -7.24 3.44 -0.85
CA THR A 80 -8.17 3.47 -1.99
C THR A 80 -9.50 4.08 -1.57
N LEU A 81 -10.07 3.64 -0.43
CA LEU A 81 -11.29 4.23 0.14
C LEU A 81 -11.12 5.73 0.48
N ALA A 82 -9.96 6.13 0.98
CA ALA A 82 -9.68 7.54 1.25
C ALA A 82 -9.67 8.37 -0.04
N ARG A 83 -9.06 7.86 -1.11
CA ARG A 83 -9.06 8.53 -2.43
C ARG A 83 -10.47 8.61 -3.03
N GLU A 84 -11.30 7.58 -2.87
CA GLU A 84 -12.71 7.62 -3.25
C GLU A 84 -13.47 8.70 -2.48
N ALA A 85 -13.26 8.83 -1.16
CA ALA A 85 -13.83 9.88 -0.35
C ALA A 85 -13.37 11.27 -0.82
N MET A 86 -12.08 11.46 -1.12
CA MET A 86 -11.55 12.71 -1.67
C MET A 86 -12.18 13.07 -3.02
N GLN A 87 -12.42 12.10 -3.90
CA GLN A 87 -13.11 12.32 -5.18
C GLN A 87 -14.56 12.79 -4.99
N GLN A 88 -15.17 12.40 -3.88
CA GLN A 88 -16.52 12.83 -3.47
C GLN A 88 -16.51 14.13 -2.65
N ASN A 89 -15.33 14.74 -2.44
CA ASN A 89 -15.07 15.90 -1.58
C ASN A 89 -15.40 15.65 -0.08
N ASP A 90 -15.44 14.39 0.35
CA ASP A 90 -15.58 14.01 1.76
C ASP A 90 -14.18 13.90 2.40
N TYR A 91 -13.57 15.07 2.65
CA TYR A 91 -12.21 15.13 3.18
C TYR A 91 -12.11 14.71 4.65
N GLU A 92 -13.17 14.89 5.44
CA GLU A 92 -13.24 14.40 6.81
C GLU A 92 -13.20 12.85 6.85
N ARG A 93 -13.93 12.22 5.95
CA ARG A 93 -13.88 10.74 5.83
C ARG A 93 -12.52 10.26 5.34
N ALA A 94 -11.92 10.94 4.37
CA ALA A 94 -10.59 10.64 3.89
C ALA A 94 -9.54 10.75 5.01
N GLU A 95 -9.60 11.80 5.84
CA GLU A 95 -8.73 11.99 7.01
C GLU A 95 -8.83 10.79 7.98
N GLN A 96 -10.06 10.36 8.29
CA GLN A 96 -10.29 9.20 9.17
C GLN A 96 -9.66 7.92 8.63
N LEU A 97 -9.88 7.62 7.35
CA LEU A 97 -9.36 6.41 6.69
C LEU A 97 -7.83 6.40 6.62
N LEU A 98 -7.21 7.54 6.28
CA LEU A 98 -5.75 7.67 6.24
C LEU A 98 -5.11 7.54 7.63
N ASN A 99 -5.71 8.15 8.66
CA ASN A 99 -5.26 7.98 10.04
C ASN A 99 -5.42 6.53 10.52
N GLN A 100 -6.48 5.85 10.09
CA GLN A 100 -6.68 4.43 10.38
C GLN A 100 -5.61 3.55 9.72
N ALA A 101 -5.18 3.88 8.50
CA ALA A 101 -4.13 3.16 7.79
C ALA A 101 -2.76 3.20 8.49
N LEU A 102 -2.52 4.20 9.33
CA LEU A 102 -1.31 4.30 10.17
C LEU A 102 -1.37 3.41 11.43
N GLN A 103 -2.50 2.79 11.72
CA GLN A 103 -2.72 1.96 12.90
C GLN A 103 -2.98 0.52 12.49
N TYR A 104 -2.24 -0.42 13.10
CA TYR A 104 -2.43 -1.84 12.82
C TYR A 104 -3.29 -2.46 13.91
N PRO A 105 -4.53 -2.89 13.60
CA PRO A 105 -5.38 -3.58 14.56
C PRO A 105 -4.84 -4.99 14.86
N GLU A 106 -5.12 -5.50 16.06
CA GLU A 106 -4.58 -6.77 16.56
C GLU A 106 -4.89 -7.98 15.67
N ASN A 107 -6.03 -7.94 14.97
CA ASN A 107 -6.45 -9.04 14.11
C ASN A 107 -5.56 -9.22 12.86
N LEU A 108 -4.68 -8.28 12.52
CA LEU A 108 -3.67 -8.47 11.46
C LEU A 108 -2.59 -9.49 11.88
N GLY A 109 -2.44 -9.76 13.18
CA GLY A 109 -1.41 -10.66 13.71
C GLY A 109 0.00 -10.10 13.66
N GLU A 110 0.19 -8.88 13.18
CA GLU A 110 1.47 -8.18 13.11
C GLU A 110 1.33 -6.73 13.57
N GLY A 111 2.39 -6.21 14.19
CA GLY A 111 2.47 -4.81 14.62
C GLY A 111 3.17 -3.94 13.59
N ARG A 112 2.92 -2.64 13.65
CA ARG A 112 3.66 -1.67 12.84
C ARG A 112 5.10 -1.57 13.36
N LEU A 113 6.05 -1.87 12.48
CA LEU A 113 7.47 -1.80 12.81
C LEU A 113 7.97 -0.35 12.84
N GLU A 114 8.95 -0.08 13.71
CA GLU A 114 9.71 1.17 13.66
C GLU A 114 10.43 1.26 12.30
N GLY A 115 10.36 2.41 11.66
CA GLY A 115 10.93 2.62 10.33
C GLY A 115 10.02 2.25 9.16
N THR A 116 8.80 1.76 9.40
CA THR A 116 7.80 1.58 8.33
C THR A 116 7.65 2.85 7.50
N LYS A 117 7.71 2.70 6.18
CA LYS A 117 7.59 3.82 5.24
C LYS A 117 6.11 4.06 4.92
N ASP A 118 5.62 5.24 5.26
CA ASP A 118 4.24 5.69 5.05
C ASP A 118 4.22 7.09 4.40
N ASN A 119 5.21 7.37 3.54
CA ASN A 119 5.34 8.65 2.84
C ASN A 119 4.08 8.97 2.00
N ASP A 120 3.48 7.95 1.41
CA ASP A 120 2.24 8.00 0.66
C ASP A 120 1.06 8.47 1.52
N ILE A 121 0.85 7.84 2.68
CA ILE A 121 -0.23 8.21 3.62
C ILE A 121 -0.04 9.63 4.14
N TYR A 122 1.18 9.99 4.54
CA TYR A 122 1.46 11.35 5.02
C TYR A 122 1.27 12.40 3.92
N TYR A 123 1.64 12.10 2.67
CA TYR A 123 1.37 13.00 1.56
C TYR A 123 -0.13 13.22 1.34
N GLU A 124 -0.92 12.14 1.30
CA GLU A 124 -2.38 12.23 1.14
C GLU A 124 -3.04 12.96 2.32
N LEU A 125 -2.59 12.74 3.57
CA LEU A 125 -3.03 13.51 4.73
C LEU A 125 -2.75 15.01 4.54
N GLY A 126 -1.55 15.36 4.06
CA GLY A 126 -1.21 16.75 3.75
C GLY A 126 -2.18 17.37 2.73
N VAL A 127 -2.51 16.64 1.66
CA VAL A 127 -3.47 17.08 0.66
C VAL A 127 -4.88 17.25 1.26
N VAL A 128 -5.31 16.31 2.08
CA VAL A 128 -6.61 16.39 2.79
C VAL A 128 -6.66 17.62 3.70
N GLN A 129 -5.60 17.91 4.47
CA GLN A 129 -5.56 19.09 5.34
C GLN A 129 -5.59 20.41 4.55
N GLU A 130 -4.95 20.47 3.37
CA GLU A 130 -5.08 21.63 2.47
C GLU A 130 -6.56 21.90 2.10
N HIS A 131 -7.28 20.84 1.72
CA HIS A 131 -8.70 20.96 1.35
C HIS A 131 -9.60 21.33 2.54
N LEU A 132 -9.23 20.92 3.75
CA LEU A 132 -9.90 21.32 4.99
C LEU A 132 -9.48 22.72 5.48
N ASN A 133 -8.67 23.46 4.70
CA ASN A 133 -8.12 24.79 5.04
C ASN A 133 -7.27 24.81 6.32
N ARG A 134 -6.61 23.71 6.65
CA ARG A 134 -5.73 23.53 7.82
C ARG A 134 -4.25 23.55 7.37
N GLN A 135 -3.75 24.72 6.96
CA GLN A 135 -2.45 24.86 6.28
C GLN A 135 -1.26 24.44 7.15
N ASP A 136 -1.30 24.70 8.46
CA ASP A 136 -0.20 24.33 9.39
C ASP A 136 -0.10 22.81 9.55
N GLU A 137 -1.23 22.11 9.61
CA GLU A 137 -1.31 20.65 9.64
C GLU A 137 -0.87 20.04 8.30
N ALA A 138 -1.32 20.61 7.19
CA ALA A 138 -0.89 20.18 5.86
C ALA A 138 0.63 20.22 5.73
N ARG A 139 1.25 21.33 6.15
CA ARG A 139 2.70 21.48 6.14
C ARG A 139 3.41 20.41 6.95
N LYS A 140 2.95 20.12 8.17
CA LYS A 140 3.53 19.06 9.01
C LYS A 140 3.47 17.69 8.33
N TYR A 141 2.36 17.35 7.72
CA TYR A 141 2.23 16.08 7.01
C TYR A 141 3.14 16.01 5.77
N PHE A 142 3.29 17.10 5.01
CA PHE A 142 4.26 17.12 3.90
C PHE A 142 5.71 16.99 4.41
N GLU A 143 6.06 17.59 5.55
CA GLU A 143 7.37 17.41 6.19
C GLU A 143 7.58 15.94 6.61
N LEU A 144 6.57 15.26 7.17
CA LEU A 144 6.62 13.82 7.47
C LEU A 144 6.76 12.97 6.19
N ALA A 145 6.06 13.32 5.11
CA ALA A 145 6.14 12.62 3.84
C ALA A 145 7.51 12.71 3.16
N GLN A 146 8.40 13.61 3.59
CA GLN A 146 9.78 13.70 3.09
C GLN A 146 10.76 12.79 3.83
N ILE A 147 10.40 12.25 5.00
CA ILE A 147 11.32 11.49 5.85
C ILE A 147 11.71 10.18 5.18
N GLY A 148 13.00 9.86 5.20
CA GLY A 148 13.56 8.63 4.66
C GLY A 148 14.73 8.88 3.72
N ASP A 149 15.34 7.79 3.24
CA ASP A 149 16.35 7.87 2.19
C ASP A 149 15.67 8.21 0.85
N ASN A 150 16.41 8.85 -0.03
CA ASN A 150 15.94 9.13 -1.39
C ASN A 150 16.68 8.30 -2.44
N GLU A 151 17.36 7.24 -2.05
CA GLU A 151 17.93 6.22 -2.93
C GLU A 151 16.97 5.02 -2.99
N PRO A 152 16.51 4.63 -4.20
CA PRO A 152 15.71 3.41 -4.36
C PRO A 152 16.52 2.17 -3.96
N ALA A 153 15.94 1.32 -3.11
CA ALA A 153 16.58 0.08 -2.69
C ALA A 153 16.37 -1.02 -3.75
N GLY A 154 17.45 -1.76 -4.05
CA GLY A 154 17.40 -2.92 -4.93
C GLY A 154 16.87 -4.18 -4.25
N ALA A 155 17.07 -4.32 -2.93
CA ALA A 155 16.55 -5.41 -2.11
C ALA A 155 15.70 -4.81 -0.98
N MET A 156 14.53 -5.41 -0.72
CA MET A 156 13.58 -4.89 0.25
C MET A 156 13.81 -5.50 1.63
N TYR A 157 14.55 -4.77 2.45
CA TYR A 157 14.64 -5.02 3.89
C TYR A 157 13.78 -4.00 4.67
N TYR A 158 13.55 -4.22 5.95
CA TYR A 158 12.65 -3.41 6.80
C TYR A 158 12.95 -1.90 6.81
N TYR A 159 14.18 -1.50 6.56
CA TYR A 159 14.60 -0.09 6.56
C TYR A 159 14.80 0.50 5.17
N ASP A 160 14.67 -0.31 4.13
CA ASP A 160 14.85 0.14 2.76
C ASP A 160 13.78 1.15 2.35
N GLN A 161 14.12 2.00 1.40
CA GLN A 161 13.20 2.99 0.85
C GLN A 161 12.61 2.47 -0.44
N PRO A 162 11.32 2.06 -0.47
CA PRO A 162 10.67 1.67 -1.71
C PRO A 162 10.68 2.81 -2.73
N ALA A 163 10.85 2.49 -4.01
CA ALA A 163 10.94 3.49 -5.06
C ALA A 163 9.67 4.36 -5.17
N ASP A 164 8.50 3.77 -5.00
CA ASP A 164 7.22 4.48 -5.00
C ASP A 164 7.12 5.51 -3.84
N MET A 165 7.70 5.23 -2.67
CA MET A 165 7.73 6.19 -1.56
C MET A 165 8.57 7.43 -1.86
N ILE A 166 9.62 7.30 -2.69
CA ILE A 166 10.42 8.44 -3.15
C ILE A 166 9.60 9.40 -4.04
N LEU A 167 8.63 8.89 -4.79
CA LEU A 167 7.69 9.73 -5.52
C LEU A 167 6.91 10.65 -4.56
N TYR A 168 6.44 10.12 -3.44
CA TYR A 168 5.72 10.93 -2.45
C TYR A 168 6.63 11.92 -1.73
N GLN A 169 7.91 11.59 -1.49
CA GLN A 169 8.90 12.55 -1.02
C GLN A 169 9.07 13.71 -2.02
N ALA A 170 9.13 13.41 -3.33
CA ALA A 170 9.20 14.44 -4.36
C ALA A 170 7.95 15.33 -4.35
N LEU A 171 6.76 14.73 -4.37
CA LEU A 171 5.51 15.48 -4.37
C LEU A 171 5.36 16.37 -3.13
N ALA A 172 5.73 15.88 -1.95
CA ALA A 172 5.75 16.66 -0.71
C ALA A 172 6.75 17.82 -0.79
N SER A 173 7.95 17.59 -1.35
CA SER A 173 8.94 18.64 -1.59
C SER A 173 8.40 19.76 -2.47
N LYS A 174 7.65 19.41 -3.51
CA LYS A 174 6.96 20.39 -4.38
C LYS A 174 5.95 21.22 -3.60
N LYS A 175 5.13 20.59 -2.75
CA LYS A 175 4.16 21.26 -1.87
C LYS A 175 4.84 22.24 -0.91
N LEU A 176 6.02 21.90 -0.43
CA LEU A 176 6.83 22.75 0.47
C LEU A 176 7.72 23.79 -0.26
N ASN A 177 7.55 23.95 -1.60
CA ASN A 177 8.36 24.82 -2.46
C ASN A 177 9.86 24.49 -2.48
N GLN A 178 10.25 23.25 -2.18
CA GLN A 178 11.62 22.76 -2.18
C GLN A 178 11.98 22.15 -3.55
N MET A 179 11.99 22.97 -4.60
CA MET A 179 12.10 22.51 -6.00
C MET A 179 13.39 21.74 -6.27
N LYS A 180 14.50 22.07 -5.60
CA LYS A 180 15.76 21.33 -5.76
C LYS A 180 15.59 19.87 -5.31
N GLN A 181 14.99 19.64 -4.16
CA GLN A 181 14.74 18.29 -3.61
C GLN A 181 13.74 17.52 -4.51
N TYR A 182 12.67 18.17 -4.95
CA TYR A 182 11.71 17.63 -5.89
C TYR A 182 12.40 17.03 -7.13
N HIS A 183 13.25 17.83 -7.80
CA HIS A 183 13.97 17.36 -8.99
C HIS A 183 15.00 16.28 -8.66
N THR A 184 15.67 16.37 -7.51
CA THR A 184 16.62 15.34 -7.08
C THR A 184 15.94 13.97 -6.94
N CYS A 185 14.80 13.89 -6.27
CA CYS A 185 14.06 12.64 -6.11
C CYS A 185 13.57 12.09 -7.46
N LEU A 186 13.01 12.95 -8.33
CA LEU A 186 12.53 12.49 -9.63
C LEU A 186 13.66 11.99 -10.54
N ASN A 187 14.80 12.66 -10.56
CA ASN A 187 15.95 12.22 -11.36
C ASN A 187 16.45 10.84 -10.88
N LYS A 188 16.53 10.61 -9.56
CA LYS A 188 16.91 9.31 -9.00
C LYS A 188 15.93 8.20 -9.37
N LEU A 189 14.61 8.49 -9.33
CA LEU A 189 13.59 7.54 -9.78
C LEU A 189 13.73 7.22 -11.27
N GLN A 190 13.97 8.24 -12.09
CA GLN A 190 14.18 8.04 -13.52
C GLN A 190 15.43 7.20 -13.78
N ASP A 191 16.57 7.57 -13.18
CA ASP A 191 17.83 6.86 -13.33
C ASP A 191 17.72 5.38 -12.85
N TYR A 192 16.95 5.15 -11.77
CA TYR A 192 16.67 3.81 -11.28
C TYR A 192 15.83 3.02 -12.29
N GLY A 193 14.72 3.60 -12.76
CA GLY A 193 13.86 2.96 -13.76
C GLY A 193 14.57 2.65 -15.07
N GLU A 194 15.41 3.57 -15.57
CA GLU A 194 16.20 3.35 -16.80
C GLU A 194 17.21 2.21 -16.65
N ARG A 195 17.85 2.09 -15.49
CA ARG A 195 18.80 0.99 -15.20
C ARG A 195 18.14 -0.37 -15.12
N HIS A 196 16.91 -0.43 -14.60
CA HIS A 196 16.20 -1.69 -14.35
C HIS A 196 15.13 -2.03 -15.40
N LEU A 197 15.00 -1.22 -16.46
CA LEU A 197 13.96 -1.37 -17.49
C LEU A 197 13.99 -2.74 -18.20
N TYR A 198 15.17 -3.34 -18.30
CA TYR A 198 15.40 -4.60 -19.02
C TYR A 198 15.81 -5.74 -18.10
N ASP A 199 15.71 -5.56 -16.78
CA ASP A 199 16.00 -6.64 -15.85
C ASP A 199 15.01 -7.78 -16.09
N GLN A 200 15.54 -8.98 -16.21
CA GLN A 200 14.71 -10.19 -16.25
C GLN A 200 14.36 -10.56 -14.80
N VAL A 201 13.08 -10.55 -14.49
CA VAL A 201 12.61 -11.12 -13.23
C VAL A 201 12.70 -12.63 -13.37
N GLU A 202 13.70 -13.25 -12.75
CA GLU A 202 13.70 -14.69 -12.57
C GLU A 202 12.59 -15.05 -11.58
N ASP A 203 11.69 -15.96 -11.97
CA ASP A 203 10.72 -16.53 -11.06
C ASP A 203 11.45 -17.32 -9.98
N ASP A 204 11.68 -16.71 -8.81
CA ASP A 204 12.14 -17.44 -7.65
C ASP A 204 11.07 -18.43 -7.22
N PHE A 205 11.46 -19.72 -7.18
CA PHE A 205 10.58 -20.84 -6.85
C PHE A 205 10.50 -21.11 -5.33
N PHE A 206 10.73 -20.10 -4.48
CA PHE A 206 10.62 -20.25 -3.02
C PHE A 206 9.46 -19.41 -2.45
#